data_6d15722cf704187d628574a58da9bd5f
#
_entry.id   6d15722cf704187d628574a58da9bd5f
#
_cell.length_a   1.000
_cell.length_b   1.000
_cell.length_c   1.000
_cell.angle_alpha   90.00
_cell.angle_beta   90.00
_cell.angle_gamma   90.00
#
_symmetry.space_group_name_H-M   'P 1'
#
loop_
_entity.id
_entity.type
_entity.pdbx_description
1 polymer ?
#
loop_
_entity_poly.entity_id
_entity_poly.type
_entity_poly.pdbx_seq_one_letter_code
_entity_poly.pdbx_strand_id
1 'polypeptide(L)'
;VRQAAVQELARGWKDDPDTLPLLKDRARSDKDSPVRQVAVQELARGWKDDPDTLPLLKDRARSDQNWLVRQAAVQELARGWRNDPDTFNLLCEVATQDPFQLQRDYEWQFNPRRTALDGLLEIAPENPLVIDLLRDRAANDPDDLLRQWATEQLAKIDPQ
;
A
#
# COMPACT_ATOMS: atom_id res chain seq x y z
N VAL A 1 -6.29 -3.12 22.07
CA VAL A 1 -5.37 -2.55 23.07
C VAL A 1 -3.96 -2.34 22.51
N ARG A 2 -3.28 -3.37 21.95
CA ARG A 2 -1.89 -3.25 21.45
C ARG A 2 -1.74 -2.28 20.28
N GLN A 3 -2.68 -2.25 19.33
CA GLN A 3 -2.69 -1.32 18.21
C GLN A 3 -2.69 0.14 18.70
N ALA A 4 -3.58 0.48 19.63
CA ALA A 4 -3.65 1.82 20.21
C ALA A 4 -2.36 2.19 20.97
N ALA A 5 -1.77 1.23 21.69
CA ALA A 5 -0.51 1.45 22.39
C ALA A 5 0.64 1.78 21.44
N VAL A 6 0.74 1.08 20.30
CA VAL A 6 1.75 1.36 19.26
C VAL A 6 1.55 2.75 18.67
N GLN A 7 0.31 3.15 18.42
CA GLN A 7 -0.04 4.47 17.91
C GLN A 7 0.30 5.60 18.89
N GLU A 8 -0.03 5.41 20.17
CA GLU A 8 0.32 6.39 21.22
C GLU A 8 1.82 6.51 21.45
N LEU A 9 2.56 5.39 21.42
CA LEU A 9 4.02 5.41 21.50
C LEU A 9 4.64 6.20 20.34
N ALA A 10 4.20 5.95 19.11
CA ALA A 10 4.70 6.63 17.93
C ALA A 10 4.47 8.15 17.96
N ARG A 11 3.37 8.60 18.58
CA ARG A 11 2.99 10.02 18.64
C ARG A 11 3.51 10.73 19.88
N GLY A 12 3.45 10.07 21.03
CA GLY A 12 3.82 10.65 22.32
C GLY A 12 5.30 10.55 22.67
N TRP A 13 6.01 9.56 22.14
CA TRP A 13 7.43 9.28 22.45
C TRP A 13 8.28 9.16 21.19
N LYS A 14 8.05 10.04 20.22
CA LYS A 14 8.77 10.03 18.94
C LYS A 14 10.28 10.21 19.12
N ASP A 15 10.70 11.02 20.08
CA ASP A 15 12.10 11.35 20.34
C ASP A 15 12.79 10.34 21.29
N ASP A 16 12.04 9.37 21.83
CA ASP A 16 12.61 8.30 22.63
C ASP A 16 13.37 7.32 21.72
N PRO A 17 14.65 7.03 22.02
CA PRO A 17 15.51 6.19 21.17
C PRO A 17 15.00 4.76 21.01
N ASP A 18 14.16 4.25 21.91
CA ASP A 18 13.62 2.90 21.85
C ASP A 18 12.33 2.82 20.99
N THR A 19 11.68 3.93 20.71
CA THR A 19 10.41 3.96 19.96
C THR A 19 10.59 3.48 18.52
N LEU A 20 11.57 3.99 17.79
CA LEU A 20 11.78 3.60 16.39
C LEU A 20 12.16 2.11 16.25
N PRO A 21 13.11 1.56 17.01
CA PRO A 21 13.40 0.12 16.99
C PRO A 21 12.18 -0.74 17.30
N LEU A 22 11.38 -0.34 18.28
CA LEU A 22 10.15 -1.04 18.65
C LEU A 22 9.14 -1.05 17.49
N LEU A 23 8.91 0.09 16.83
CA LEU A 23 8.00 0.17 15.69
C LEU A 23 8.46 -0.69 14.52
N LYS A 24 9.77 -0.69 14.21
CA LYS A 24 10.37 -1.56 13.18
C LYS A 24 10.16 -3.05 13.52
N ASP A 25 10.35 -3.43 14.77
CA ASP A 25 10.06 -4.80 15.21
C ASP A 25 8.59 -5.15 15.07
N ARG A 26 7.67 -4.28 15.55
CA ARG A 26 6.22 -4.51 15.43
C ARG A 26 5.76 -4.61 13.98
N ALA A 27 6.26 -3.78 13.09
CA ALA A 27 5.94 -3.82 11.66
C ALA A 27 6.38 -5.13 10.98
N ARG A 28 7.48 -5.74 11.45
CA ARG A 28 8.03 -6.99 10.87
C ARG A 28 7.39 -8.25 11.47
N SER A 29 7.20 -8.29 12.78
CA SER A 29 7.06 -9.55 13.51
C SER A 29 5.86 -9.65 14.45
N ASP A 30 5.08 -8.57 14.68
CA ASP A 30 3.92 -8.71 15.55
C ASP A 30 2.92 -9.71 14.97
N LYS A 31 2.43 -10.61 15.82
CA LYS A 31 1.48 -11.65 15.41
C LYS A 31 0.13 -11.09 14.93
N ASP A 32 -0.27 -9.93 15.44
CA ASP A 32 -1.54 -9.30 15.10
C ASP A 32 -1.35 -8.36 13.90
N SER A 33 -2.01 -8.65 12.78
CA SER A 33 -1.94 -7.83 11.57
C SER A 33 -2.37 -6.37 11.78
N PRO A 34 -3.37 -6.02 12.62
CA PRO A 34 -3.68 -4.63 12.92
C PRO A 34 -2.51 -3.87 13.58
N VAL A 35 -1.70 -4.56 14.38
CA VAL A 35 -0.51 -3.97 15.00
C VAL A 35 0.57 -3.70 13.95
N ARG A 36 0.83 -4.69 13.07
CA ARG A 36 1.78 -4.52 11.95
C ARG A 36 1.34 -3.38 11.02
N GLN A 37 0.05 -3.30 10.70
CA GLN A 37 -0.53 -2.24 9.86
C GLN A 37 -0.26 -0.85 10.45
N VAL A 38 -0.59 -0.64 11.72
CA VAL A 38 -0.38 0.65 12.39
C VAL A 38 1.10 0.98 12.48
N ALA A 39 1.97 0.02 12.79
CA ALA A 39 3.40 0.24 12.86
C ALA A 39 3.96 0.70 11.48
N VAL A 40 3.52 0.09 10.38
CA VAL A 40 3.85 0.50 9.00
C VAL A 40 3.43 1.96 8.75
N GLN A 41 2.20 2.32 9.10
CA GLN A 41 1.67 3.67 8.90
C GLN A 41 2.41 4.72 9.73
N GLU A 42 2.67 4.43 11.00
CA GLU A 42 3.38 5.38 11.89
C GLU A 42 4.86 5.53 11.49
N LEU A 43 5.54 4.46 11.04
CA LEU A 43 6.88 4.54 10.47
C LEU A 43 6.93 5.46 9.24
N ALA A 44 5.99 5.29 8.30
CA ALA A 44 5.91 6.10 7.11
C ALA A 44 5.69 7.59 7.38
N ARG A 45 4.91 7.91 8.43
CA ARG A 45 4.55 9.28 8.80
C ARG A 45 5.58 9.96 9.68
N GLY A 46 6.12 9.22 10.64
CA GLY A 46 7.00 9.76 11.67
C GLY A 46 8.49 9.66 11.35
N TRP A 47 8.90 8.64 10.61
CA TRP A 47 10.32 8.32 10.35
C TRP A 47 10.59 8.07 8.86
N LYS A 48 10.03 8.94 8.02
CA LYS A 48 10.18 8.87 6.57
C LYS A 48 11.65 8.92 6.13
N ASP A 49 12.47 9.70 6.82
CA ASP A 49 13.87 9.94 6.47
C ASP A 49 14.84 8.90 7.09
N ASP A 50 14.33 7.98 7.90
CA ASP A 50 15.12 6.86 8.39
C ASP A 50 15.43 5.88 7.25
N PRO A 51 16.72 5.49 7.06
CA PRO A 51 17.13 4.70 5.89
C PRO A 51 16.51 3.30 5.81
N ASP A 52 16.04 2.75 6.93
CA ASP A 52 15.42 1.43 6.94
C ASP A 52 13.90 1.48 6.71
N THR A 53 13.27 2.65 6.81
CA THR A 53 11.80 2.78 6.69
C THR A 53 11.34 2.40 5.29
N LEU A 54 11.91 2.99 4.24
CA LEU A 54 11.52 2.70 2.86
C LEU A 54 11.71 1.22 2.48
N PRO A 55 12.87 0.58 2.74
CA PRO A 55 13.05 -0.85 2.50
C PRO A 55 12.04 -1.73 3.26
N LEU A 56 11.73 -1.38 4.52
CA LEU A 56 10.76 -2.11 5.33
C LEU A 56 9.35 -2.02 4.71
N LEU A 57 8.91 -0.83 4.30
CA LEU A 57 7.62 -0.67 3.66
C LEU A 57 7.52 -1.45 2.34
N LYS A 58 8.57 -1.40 1.51
CA LYS A 58 8.65 -2.17 0.25
C LYS A 58 8.55 -3.69 0.51
N ASP A 59 9.20 -4.18 1.56
CA ASP A 59 9.09 -5.57 1.96
C ASP A 59 7.67 -5.93 2.44
N ARG A 60 7.06 -5.11 3.31
CA ARG A 60 5.69 -5.36 3.78
C ARG A 60 4.66 -5.30 2.65
N ALA A 61 4.83 -4.40 1.69
CA ALA A 61 3.96 -4.32 0.52
C ALA A 61 3.95 -5.59 -0.34
N ARG A 62 5.11 -6.27 -0.44
CA ARG A 62 5.25 -7.52 -1.22
C ARG A 62 4.90 -8.77 -0.44
N SER A 63 5.33 -8.86 0.81
CA SER A 63 5.48 -10.15 1.51
C SER A 63 4.61 -10.33 2.74
N ASP A 64 3.92 -9.30 3.25
CA ASP A 64 3.08 -9.51 4.43
C ASP A 64 1.93 -10.47 4.11
N GLN A 65 1.70 -11.42 4.99
CA GLN A 65 0.64 -12.43 4.83
C GLN A 65 -0.76 -11.82 4.82
N ASN A 66 -0.94 -10.69 5.51
CA ASN A 66 -2.23 -10.02 5.63
C ASN A 66 -2.37 -8.89 4.60
N TRP A 67 -3.41 -8.94 3.80
CA TRP A 67 -3.68 -7.98 2.75
C TRP A 67 -3.86 -6.54 3.25
N LEU A 68 -4.39 -6.32 4.48
CA LEU A 68 -4.51 -4.98 5.07
C LEU A 68 -3.14 -4.34 5.32
N VAL A 69 -2.14 -5.14 5.71
CA VAL A 69 -0.78 -4.65 5.90
C VAL A 69 -0.13 -4.33 4.56
N ARG A 70 -0.30 -5.20 3.55
CA ARG A 70 0.19 -4.93 2.19
C ARG A 70 -0.46 -3.67 1.63
N GLN A 71 -1.78 -3.53 1.73
CA GLN A 71 -2.53 -2.35 1.28
C GLN A 71 -2.03 -1.07 1.96
N ALA A 72 -1.85 -1.08 3.28
CA ALA A 72 -1.35 0.08 4.02
C ALA A 72 0.06 0.47 3.58
N ALA A 73 0.95 -0.50 3.39
CA ALA A 73 2.31 -0.24 2.92
C ALA A 73 2.31 0.36 1.50
N VAL A 74 1.50 -0.17 0.58
CA VAL A 74 1.31 0.34 -0.79
C VAL A 74 0.82 1.79 -0.76
N GLN A 75 -0.19 2.08 0.06
CA GLN A 75 -0.76 3.42 0.19
C GLN A 75 0.26 4.44 0.71
N GLU A 76 1.02 4.08 1.74
CA GLU A 76 2.03 4.98 2.32
C GLU A 76 3.23 5.16 1.37
N LEU A 77 3.61 4.15 0.59
CA LEU A 77 4.64 4.27 -0.46
C LEU A 77 4.20 5.25 -1.56
N ALA A 78 2.99 5.09 -2.09
CA ALA A 78 2.45 5.98 -3.12
C ALA A 78 2.36 7.45 -2.64
N ARG A 79 2.02 7.65 -1.36
CA ARG A 79 1.92 8.99 -0.76
C ARG A 79 3.29 9.60 -0.46
N GLY A 80 4.17 8.85 0.20
CA GLY A 80 5.41 9.36 0.78
C GLY A 80 6.62 9.31 -0.15
N TRP A 81 6.69 8.35 -1.07
CA TRP A 81 7.85 8.09 -1.93
C TRP A 81 7.49 8.05 -3.42
N ARG A 82 6.58 8.94 -3.84
CA ARG A 82 6.12 9.03 -5.23
C ARG A 82 7.22 9.30 -6.25
N ASN A 83 8.32 9.93 -5.84
CA ASN A 83 9.45 10.28 -6.70
C ASN A 83 10.56 9.21 -6.70
N ASP A 84 10.41 8.16 -5.92
CA ASP A 84 11.35 7.03 -5.93
C ASP A 84 10.99 6.10 -7.11
N PRO A 85 11.91 5.88 -8.08
CA PRO A 85 11.63 5.04 -9.25
C PRO A 85 11.30 3.59 -8.89
N ASP A 86 11.87 3.06 -7.81
CA ASP A 86 11.55 1.72 -7.34
C ASP A 86 10.13 1.63 -6.75
N THR A 87 9.60 2.72 -6.21
CA THR A 87 8.21 2.79 -5.75
C THR A 87 7.26 2.63 -6.93
N PHE A 88 7.48 3.34 -8.04
CA PHE A 88 6.67 3.17 -9.26
C PHE A 88 6.66 1.71 -9.75
N ASN A 89 7.84 1.11 -9.85
CA ASN A 89 7.98 -0.29 -10.28
C ASN A 89 7.25 -1.26 -9.33
N LEU A 90 7.36 -1.04 -8.01
CA LEU A 90 6.66 -1.85 -7.02
C LEU A 90 5.14 -1.72 -7.15
N LEU A 91 4.62 -0.51 -7.37
CA LEU A 91 3.19 -0.31 -7.58
C LEU A 91 2.69 -1.06 -8.83
N CYS A 92 3.46 -1.06 -9.92
CA CYS A 92 3.16 -1.87 -11.12
C CYS A 92 3.15 -3.38 -10.81
N GLU A 93 4.12 -3.85 -10.03
CA GLU A 93 4.20 -5.24 -9.57
C GLU A 93 2.97 -5.63 -8.73
N VAL A 94 2.65 -4.84 -7.70
CA VAL A 94 1.50 -5.10 -6.83
C VAL A 94 0.18 -5.05 -7.61
N ALA A 95 0.02 -4.08 -8.51
CA ALA A 95 -1.19 -3.95 -9.34
C ALA A 95 -1.50 -5.20 -10.18
N THR A 96 -0.49 -6.02 -10.49
CA THR A 96 -0.63 -7.22 -11.31
C THR A 96 -0.55 -8.52 -10.52
N GLN A 97 0.25 -8.58 -9.46
CA GLN A 97 0.67 -9.84 -8.83
C GLN A 97 0.17 -10.04 -7.40
N ASP A 98 -0.44 -9.03 -6.75
CA ASP A 98 -0.90 -9.21 -5.37
C ASP A 98 -1.95 -10.34 -5.29
N PRO A 99 -1.77 -11.30 -4.37
CA PRO A 99 -2.60 -12.50 -4.28
C PRO A 99 -3.96 -12.26 -3.59
N PHE A 100 -4.38 -11.01 -3.40
CA PHE A 100 -5.65 -10.68 -2.76
C PHE A 100 -6.83 -11.41 -3.42
N GLN A 101 -7.68 -12.01 -2.58
CA GLN A 101 -8.94 -12.61 -2.97
C GLN A 101 -10.07 -11.95 -2.18
N LEU A 102 -11.08 -11.45 -2.89
CA LEU A 102 -12.25 -10.82 -2.30
C LEU A 102 -13.05 -11.84 -1.49
N GLN A 103 -13.28 -11.58 -0.22
CA GLN A 103 -14.11 -12.41 0.66
C GLN A 103 -15.46 -11.77 0.96
N ARG A 104 -15.53 -10.41 0.93
CA ARG A 104 -16.73 -9.64 1.21
C ARG A 104 -16.78 -8.42 0.31
N ASP A 105 -17.96 -8.06 -0.17
CA ASP A 105 -18.16 -6.97 -1.16
C ASP A 105 -17.55 -5.62 -0.76
N TYR A 106 -17.46 -5.30 0.52
CA TYR A 106 -16.85 -4.04 0.97
C TYR A 106 -15.31 -4.06 1.03
N GLU A 107 -14.67 -5.24 0.96
CA GLU A 107 -13.21 -5.35 1.04
C GLU A 107 -12.50 -4.94 -0.25
N TRP A 108 -13.22 -4.89 -1.39
CA TRP A 108 -12.63 -4.59 -2.69
C TRP A 108 -11.92 -3.23 -2.73
N GLN A 109 -12.42 -2.24 -1.99
CA GLN A 109 -11.81 -0.90 -1.90
C GLN A 109 -10.44 -0.91 -1.20
N PHE A 110 -10.15 -1.96 -0.43
CA PHE A 110 -8.87 -2.16 0.25
C PHE A 110 -7.98 -3.19 -0.48
N ASN A 111 -8.40 -3.68 -1.64
CA ASN A 111 -7.63 -4.57 -2.49
C ASN A 111 -6.29 -3.90 -2.82
N PRO A 112 -5.12 -4.52 -2.46
CA PRO A 112 -3.81 -3.92 -2.71
C PRO A 112 -3.57 -3.60 -4.18
N ARG A 113 -4.08 -4.41 -5.14
CA ARG A 113 -3.99 -4.14 -6.57
C ARG A 113 -4.70 -2.83 -6.93
N ARG A 114 -5.91 -2.60 -6.38
CA ARG A 114 -6.62 -1.35 -6.57
C ARG A 114 -5.85 -0.17 -5.96
N THR A 115 -5.37 -0.31 -4.72
CA THR A 115 -4.60 0.74 -4.05
C THR A 115 -3.35 1.11 -4.85
N ALA A 116 -2.68 0.13 -5.44
CA ALA A 116 -1.53 0.37 -6.31
C ALA A 116 -1.90 1.12 -7.59
N LEU A 117 -3.02 0.76 -8.24
CA LEU A 117 -3.52 1.47 -9.42
C LEU A 117 -3.96 2.91 -9.08
N ASP A 118 -4.64 3.13 -7.95
CA ASP A 118 -4.96 4.49 -7.47
C ASP A 118 -3.67 5.32 -7.32
N GLY A 119 -2.64 4.76 -6.68
CA GLY A 119 -1.34 5.42 -6.51
C GLY A 119 -0.64 5.71 -7.83
N LEU A 120 -0.67 4.79 -8.79
CA LEU A 120 -0.10 4.99 -10.13
C LEU A 120 -0.82 6.10 -10.90
N LEU A 121 -2.15 6.18 -10.79
CA LEU A 121 -2.95 7.25 -11.39
C LEU A 121 -2.65 8.63 -10.77
N GLU A 122 -2.37 8.70 -9.47
CA GLU A 122 -1.96 9.94 -8.80
C GLU A 122 -0.54 10.38 -9.21
N ILE A 123 0.37 9.43 -9.43
CA ILE A 123 1.78 9.71 -9.73
C ILE A 123 1.97 10.03 -11.22
N ALA A 124 1.34 9.26 -12.10
CA ALA A 124 1.59 9.31 -13.53
C ALA A 124 0.32 8.95 -14.36
N PRO A 125 -0.76 9.78 -14.31
CA PRO A 125 -2.06 9.46 -14.92
C PRO A 125 -2.00 9.29 -16.44
N GLU A 126 -1.06 9.98 -17.11
CA GLU A 126 -0.91 9.93 -18.57
C GLU A 126 0.16 8.92 -19.04
N ASN A 127 0.79 8.19 -18.12
CA ASN A 127 1.82 7.23 -18.47
C ASN A 127 1.19 6.04 -19.23
N PRO A 128 1.66 5.72 -20.45
CA PRO A 128 1.10 4.62 -21.25
C PRO A 128 1.09 3.28 -20.52
N LEU A 129 2.12 3.00 -19.71
CA LEU A 129 2.18 1.78 -18.91
C LEU A 129 1.06 1.70 -17.88
N VAL A 130 0.72 2.83 -17.24
CA VAL A 130 -0.39 2.88 -16.25
C VAL A 130 -1.73 2.63 -16.97
N ILE A 131 -1.93 3.22 -18.14
CA ILE A 131 -3.13 3.02 -18.96
C ILE A 131 -3.23 1.56 -19.40
N ASP A 132 -2.14 0.95 -19.85
CA ASP A 132 -2.11 -0.45 -20.26
C ASP A 132 -2.37 -1.40 -19.07
N LEU A 133 -1.85 -1.10 -17.88
CA LEU A 133 -2.18 -1.83 -16.66
C LEU A 133 -3.66 -1.74 -16.31
N LEU A 134 -4.27 -0.56 -16.41
CA LEU A 134 -5.71 -0.41 -16.21
C LEU A 134 -6.52 -1.23 -17.21
N ARG A 135 -6.15 -1.22 -18.50
CA ARG A 135 -6.81 -2.02 -19.54
C ARG A 135 -6.71 -3.52 -19.23
N ASP A 136 -5.52 -3.97 -18.83
CA ASP A 136 -5.32 -5.36 -18.46
C ASP A 136 -6.15 -5.75 -17.23
N ARG A 137 -6.17 -4.93 -16.19
CA ARG A 137 -6.99 -5.20 -14.99
C ARG A 137 -8.48 -5.12 -15.26
N ALA A 138 -8.93 -4.21 -16.11
CA ALA A 138 -10.32 -4.14 -16.55
C ALA A 138 -10.79 -5.40 -17.28
N ALA A 139 -9.91 -6.05 -18.04
CA ALA A 139 -10.21 -7.25 -18.79
C ALA A 139 -10.01 -8.54 -17.97
N ASN A 140 -8.97 -8.62 -17.15
CA ASN A 140 -8.42 -9.88 -16.65
C ASN A 140 -8.31 -10.00 -15.12
N ASP A 141 -8.63 -8.95 -14.34
CA ASP A 141 -8.52 -9.08 -12.87
C ASP A 141 -9.50 -10.14 -12.35
N PRO A 142 -9.09 -11.01 -11.42
CA PRO A 142 -9.99 -12.00 -10.82
C PRO A 142 -11.12 -11.37 -9.98
N ASP A 143 -10.96 -10.11 -9.54
CA ASP A 143 -11.96 -9.37 -8.77
C ASP A 143 -12.88 -8.57 -9.72
N ASP A 144 -14.15 -8.95 -9.77
CA ASP A 144 -15.16 -8.30 -10.63
C ASP A 144 -15.32 -6.81 -10.33
N LEU A 145 -15.26 -6.43 -9.07
CA LEU A 145 -15.41 -5.04 -8.64
C LEU A 145 -14.19 -4.21 -9.05
N LEU A 146 -13.00 -4.82 -9.05
CA LEU A 146 -11.81 -4.16 -9.58
C LEU A 146 -11.89 -3.99 -11.10
N ARG A 147 -12.37 -5.01 -11.85
CA ARG A 147 -12.59 -4.88 -13.30
C ARG A 147 -13.54 -3.72 -13.63
N GLN A 148 -14.67 -3.63 -12.92
CA GLN A 148 -15.63 -2.54 -13.10
C GLN A 148 -14.98 -1.18 -12.81
N TRP A 149 -14.32 -1.04 -11.67
CA TRP A 149 -13.66 0.19 -11.30
C TRP A 149 -12.58 0.61 -12.31
N ALA A 150 -11.74 -0.32 -12.78
CA ALA A 150 -10.71 -0.03 -13.78
C ALA A 150 -11.33 0.44 -15.11
N THR A 151 -12.47 -0.15 -15.53
CA THR A 151 -13.23 0.30 -16.69
C THR A 151 -13.74 1.73 -16.52
N GLU A 152 -14.25 2.07 -15.33
CA GLU A 152 -14.71 3.42 -15.02
C GLU A 152 -13.56 4.45 -15.03
N GLN A 153 -12.37 4.07 -14.58
CA GLN A 153 -11.19 4.96 -14.64
C GLN A 153 -10.76 5.20 -16.09
N LEU A 154 -10.72 4.15 -16.92
CA LEU A 154 -10.40 4.29 -18.35
C LEU A 154 -11.35 5.24 -19.08
N ALA A 155 -12.65 5.16 -18.80
CA ALA A 155 -13.65 6.05 -19.38
C ALA A 155 -13.45 7.54 -19.00
N LYS A 156 -12.82 7.81 -17.86
CA LYS A 156 -12.47 9.18 -17.43
C LYS A 156 -11.23 9.72 -18.13
N ILE A 157 -10.28 8.84 -18.48
CA ILE A 157 -9.01 9.20 -19.12
C ILE A 157 -9.23 9.43 -20.63
N ASP A 158 -10.06 8.63 -21.26
CA ASP A 158 -10.36 8.69 -22.71
C ASP A 158 -11.89 8.63 -22.92
N PRO A 159 -12.59 9.75 -22.69
CA PRO A 159 -14.03 9.83 -22.94
C PRO A 159 -14.28 9.77 -24.46
N GLN A 160 -14.77 8.61 -24.93
CA GLN A 160 -15.23 8.43 -26.32
C GLN A 160 -16.55 9.18 -26.58
#